data_deb02a80d9797716227855cd875db40d
#
_entry.id   deb02a80d9797716227855cd875db40d
#
_cell.length_a   1.000
_cell.length_b   1.000
_cell.length_c   1.000
_cell.angle_alpha   90.00
_cell.angle_beta   90.00
_cell.angle_gamma   90.00
#
_symmetry.space_group_name_H-M   'P 1'
#
loop_
_entity.id
_entity.type
_entity.pdbx_description
1 polymer ?
#
loop_
_entity_poly.entity_id
_entity_poly.type
_entity_poly.pdbx_seq_one_letter_code
_entity_poly.pdbx_strand_id
1 'polypeptide(L)'
;YGAIFKVDEEQVQLMKRRGGVGHDLSHIRPKGSPVKNSALTSTGLVPFMERYSNSTREVAQDGRRGALMLSVSIKHPDSESFIDAKMTEGKVTGANVSVKLDDEFMQAAVDGTPYVQQYPINSANPTFKKEIDASALWKKIVHNAWKSAEPGVLFWDTIIRESVPDCYADLGYRTVSTNPCGEIPLCPYDSCRLLAINLYSYVVNPFTPEAYFDFELFKKHVGLAQRIMDDIIDLELEKIERIMEKIDSDPEDDNVKQTERVLWDKIYKKSGQGRRTGVGITAEGDMLAA
;
A
#
# COMPACT_ATOMS: atom_id res chain seq x y z
N TYR A 1 1.79 -21.66 -4.23
CA TYR A 1 1.94 -21.43 -2.77
C TYR A 1 3.30 -20.83 -2.41
N GLY A 2 4.43 -21.26 -3.00
CA GLY A 2 5.76 -20.77 -2.63
C GLY A 2 5.90 -19.26 -2.60
N ALA A 3 5.42 -18.57 -3.63
CA ALA A 3 5.46 -17.11 -3.68
C ALA A 3 4.61 -16.44 -2.58
N ILE A 4 3.44 -17.01 -2.23
CA ILE A 4 2.56 -16.49 -1.18
C ILE A 4 3.24 -16.62 0.19
N PHE A 5 3.84 -17.76 0.48
CA PHE A 5 4.55 -18.00 1.75
C PHE A 5 5.81 -17.15 1.86
N LYS A 6 6.54 -16.97 0.75
CA LYS A 6 7.70 -16.08 0.73
C LYS A 6 7.33 -14.63 1.04
N VAL A 7 6.24 -14.14 0.47
CA VAL A 7 5.74 -12.77 0.76
C VAL A 7 5.32 -12.64 2.22
N ASP A 8 4.71 -13.67 2.81
CA ASP A 8 4.36 -13.71 4.23
C ASP A 8 5.61 -13.63 5.12
N GLU A 9 6.65 -14.37 4.78
CA GLU A 9 7.94 -14.31 5.48
C GLU A 9 8.59 -12.92 5.33
N GLU A 10 8.64 -12.34 4.12
CA GLU A 10 9.14 -10.98 3.88
C GLU A 10 8.36 -9.94 4.71
N GLN A 11 7.03 -10.09 4.81
CA GLN A 11 6.17 -9.26 5.66
C GLN A 11 6.61 -9.32 7.13
N VAL A 12 6.80 -10.51 7.67
CA VAL A 12 7.22 -10.72 9.07
C VAL A 12 8.61 -10.11 9.32
N GLN A 13 9.55 -10.28 8.39
CA GLN A 13 10.89 -9.73 8.49
C GLN A 13 10.90 -8.18 8.52
N LEU A 14 10.00 -7.54 7.77
CA LEU A 14 9.82 -6.08 7.83
C LEU A 14 9.14 -5.65 9.13
N MET A 15 8.06 -6.33 9.51
CA MET A 15 7.26 -5.95 10.68
C MET A 15 8.03 -6.11 11.98
N LYS A 16 8.91 -7.11 12.13
CA LYS A 16 9.76 -7.25 13.33
C LYS A 16 10.71 -6.05 13.52
N ARG A 17 10.96 -5.27 12.46
CA ARG A 17 11.72 -4.01 12.48
C ARG A 17 10.85 -2.76 12.38
N ARG A 18 9.56 -2.88 12.74
CA ARG A 18 8.57 -1.80 12.80
C ARG A 18 8.17 -1.22 11.43
N GLY A 19 8.45 -1.93 10.32
CA GLY A 19 7.96 -1.56 9.00
C GLY A 19 6.48 -1.87 8.83
N GLY A 20 5.76 -1.01 8.12
CA GLY A 20 4.44 -1.31 7.57
C GLY A 20 4.57 -1.92 6.17
N VAL A 21 3.57 -2.67 5.74
CA VAL A 21 3.60 -3.40 4.47
C VAL A 21 2.29 -3.24 3.71
N GLY A 22 2.35 -3.27 2.38
CA GLY A 22 1.16 -3.32 1.52
C GLY A 22 1.32 -4.39 0.45
N HIS A 23 0.27 -5.19 0.25
CA HIS A 23 0.22 -6.25 -0.75
C HIS A 23 -0.88 -6.01 -1.78
N ASP A 24 -0.58 -6.32 -3.06
CA ASP A 24 -1.58 -6.47 -4.10
C ASP A 24 -1.93 -7.97 -4.27
N LEU A 25 -3.19 -8.32 -4.03
CA LEU A 25 -3.67 -9.68 -4.15
C LEU A 25 -4.23 -10.02 -5.54
N SER A 26 -4.21 -9.08 -6.49
CA SER A 26 -4.82 -9.22 -7.81
C SER A 26 -4.23 -10.36 -8.67
N HIS A 27 -3.07 -10.87 -8.30
CA HIS A 27 -2.40 -11.99 -8.99
C HIS A 27 -2.69 -13.37 -8.39
N ILE A 28 -3.42 -13.45 -7.29
CA ILE A 28 -3.87 -14.71 -6.71
C ILE A 28 -5.02 -15.26 -7.57
N ARG A 29 -5.02 -16.57 -7.85
CA ARG A 29 -6.08 -17.19 -8.66
C ARG A 29 -7.44 -17.08 -7.98
N PRO A 30 -8.49 -16.74 -8.73
CA PRO A 30 -9.84 -16.67 -8.18
C PRO A 30 -10.34 -18.04 -7.72
N LYS A 31 -11.30 -18.02 -6.82
CA LYS A 31 -11.94 -19.22 -6.28
C LYS A 31 -12.51 -20.09 -7.39
N GLY A 32 -12.28 -21.40 -7.30
CA GLY A 32 -12.76 -22.37 -8.28
C GLY A 32 -11.89 -22.49 -9.54
N SER A 33 -10.91 -21.62 -9.76
CA SER A 33 -9.97 -21.77 -10.89
C SER A 33 -9.18 -23.06 -10.79
N PRO A 34 -8.94 -23.79 -11.90
CA PRO A 34 -8.20 -25.03 -11.88
C PRO A 34 -6.74 -24.84 -11.46
N VAL A 35 -6.25 -25.77 -10.65
CA VAL A 35 -4.84 -25.86 -10.26
C VAL A 35 -4.30 -27.26 -10.55
N LYS A 36 -3.02 -27.33 -10.94
CA LYS A 36 -2.36 -28.61 -11.30
C LYS A 36 -1.76 -29.32 -10.08
N ASN A 37 -2.52 -29.43 -8.99
CA ASN A 37 -2.12 -30.17 -7.80
C ASN A 37 -3.32 -30.91 -7.20
N SER A 38 -3.13 -31.60 -6.09
CA SER A 38 -4.16 -32.41 -5.42
C SER A 38 -5.39 -31.61 -4.95
N ALA A 39 -5.31 -30.29 -4.87
CA ALA A 39 -6.46 -29.44 -4.51
C ALA A 39 -7.45 -29.25 -5.67
N LEU A 40 -7.04 -29.51 -6.92
CA LEU A 40 -7.80 -29.39 -8.18
C LEU A 40 -8.30 -27.98 -8.46
N THR A 41 -8.74 -27.22 -7.47
CA THR A 41 -9.26 -25.86 -7.58
C THR A 41 -8.65 -24.90 -6.57
N SER A 42 -8.60 -23.61 -6.91
CA SER A 42 -8.15 -22.53 -6.04
C SER A 42 -9.20 -22.21 -4.96
N THR A 43 -8.74 -21.88 -3.75
CA THR A 43 -9.59 -21.40 -2.66
C THR A 43 -9.95 -19.90 -2.76
N GLY A 44 -9.32 -19.16 -3.68
CA GLY A 44 -9.52 -17.74 -3.87
C GLY A 44 -8.73 -16.84 -2.91
N LEU A 45 -9.12 -15.57 -2.79
CA LEU A 45 -8.38 -14.54 -2.06
C LEU A 45 -8.51 -14.63 -0.53
N VAL A 46 -9.70 -14.91 -0.02
CA VAL A 46 -10.04 -14.75 1.41
C VAL A 46 -9.12 -15.53 2.35
N PRO A 47 -8.77 -16.80 2.10
CA PRO A 47 -7.84 -17.53 2.97
C PRO A 47 -6.44 -16.89 3.07
N PHE A 48 -5.98 -16.23 2.02
CA PHE A 48 -4.69 -15.54 2.03
C PHE A 48 -4.76 -14.17 2.71
N MET A 49 -5.90 -13.49 2.63
CA MET A 49 -6.17 -12.30 3.44
C MET A 49 -6.07 -12.63 4.94
N GLU A 50 -6.71 -13.72 5.37
CA GLU A 50 -6.64 -14.19 6.76
C GLU A 50 -5.22 -14.55 7.17
N ARG A 51 -4.47 -15.23 6.29
CA ARG A 51 -3.07 -15.58 6.55
C ARG A 51 -2.23 -14.33 6.84
N TYR A 52 -2.20 -13.38 5.92
CA TYR A 52 -1.40 -12.16 6.09
C TYR A 52 -1.86 -11.31 7.29
N SER A 53 -3.17 -11.27 7.53
CA SER A 53 -3.76 -10.63 8.71
C SER A 53 -3.30 -11.29 10.01
N ASN A 54 -3.24 -12.63 10.06
CA ASN A 54 -2.78 -13.37 11.23
C ASN A 54 -1.30 -13.10 11.51
N SER A 55 -0.44 -13.19 10.50
CA SER A 55 0.99 -12.88 10.63
C SER A 55 1.23 -11.47 11.16
N THR A 56 0.42 -10.48 10.71
CA THR A 56 0.48 -9.10 11.22
C THR A 56 0.18 -9.02 12.72
N ARG A 57 -0.79 -9.80 13.21
CA ARG A 57 -1.18 -9.80 14.64
C ARG A 57 -0.18 -10.53 15.52
N GLU A 58 0.51 -11.56 14.97
CA GLU A 58 1.49 -12.37 15.70
C GLU A 58 2.81 -11.64 15.91
N VAL A 59 3.20 -10.74 14.99
CA VAL A 59 4.46 -10.01 15.11
C VAL A 59 4.36 -8.94 16.20
N ALA A 60 5.03 -9.19 17.32
CA ALA A 60 5.12 -8.23 18.42
C ALA A 60 6.09 -7.08 18.07
N GLN A 61 5.66 -5.85 18.34
CA GLN A 61 6.44 -4.62 18.11
C GLN A 61 6.52 -3.77 19.40
N ASP A 62 6.83 -4.40 20.54
CA ASP A 62 6.93 -3.72 21.83
C ASP A 62 5.63 -2.96 22.20
N GLY A 63 4.52 -3.70 22.27
CA GLY A 63 3.18 -3.16 22.56
C GLY A 63 2.47 -2.51 21.36
N ARG A 64 3.10 -2.42 20.19
CA ARG A 64 2.53 -1.93 18.95
C ARG A 64 2.20 -3.07 18.01
N ARG A 65 1.08 -3.01 17.31
CA ARG A 65 0.71 -3.97 16.26
C ARG A 65 1.45 -3.66 14.97
N GLY A 66 1.68 -4.68 14.13
CA GLY A 66 2.07 -4.51 12.74
C GLY A 66 0.99 -3.75 11.96
N ALA A 67 1.38 -3.18 10.82
CA ALA A 67 0.48 -2.44 9.95
C ALA A 67 0.54 -3.02 8.53
N LEU A 68 -0.63 -3.38 7.99
CA LEU A 68 -0.78 -4.05 6.71
C LEU A 68 -1.91 -3.42 5.87
N MET A 69 -1.63 -3.22 4.57
CA MET A 69 -2.64 -2.95 3.54
C MET A 69 -2.76 -4.18 2.65
N LEU A 70 -3.99 -4.64 2.43
CA LEU A 70 -4.33 -5.60 1.39
C LEU A 70 -5.17 -4.89 0.33
N SER A 71 -4.76 -4.97 -0.92
CA SER A 71 -5.49 -4.37 -2.03
C SER A 71 -5.78 -5.41 -3.12
N VAL A 72 -6.85 -5.17 -3.88
CA VAL A 72 -7.23 -5.97 -5.04
C VAL A 72 -7.83 -5.10 -6.12
N SER A 73 -7.57 -5.42 -7.39
CA SER A 73 -8.25 -4.78 -8.52
C SER A 73 -9.73 -5.17 -8.54
N ILE A 74 -10.60 -4.21 -8.81
CA ILE A 74 -12.04 -4.46 -9.04
C ILE A 74 -12.27 -5.42 -10.21
N LYS A 75 -11.32 -5.50 -11.14
CA LYS A 75 -11.33 -6.43 -12.28
C LYS A 75 -11.14 -7.90 -11.87
N HIS A 76 -10.68 -8.16 -10.65
CA HIS A 76 -10.49 -9.52 -10.15
C HIS A 76 -11.83 -10.19 -9.84
N PRO A 77 -12.08 -11.45 -10.26
CA PRO A 77 -13.35 -12.15 -10.05
C PRO A 77 -13.78 -12.31 -8.59
N ASP A 78 -12.83 -12.35 -7.64
CA ASP A 78 -13.10 -12.45 -6.21
C ASP A 78 -13.20 -11.09 -5.50
N SER A 79 -13.22 -9.96 -6.24
CA SER A 79 -13.26 -8.63 -5.63
C SER A 79 -14.48 -8.44 -4.71
N GLU A 80 -15.62 -9.03 -5.05
CA GLU A 80 -16.80 -8.98 -4.20
C GLU A 80 -16.58 -9.69 -2.85
N SER A 81 -15.98 -10.89 -2.86
CA SER A 81 -15.63 -11.61 -1.63
C SER A 81 -14.58 -10.86 -0.79
N PHE A 82 -13.67 -10.15 -1.45
CA PHE A 82 -12.71 -9.27 -0.79
C PHE A 82 -13.41 -8.09 -0.10
N ILE A 83 -14.34 -7.43 -0.79
CA ILE A 83 -15.14 -6.31 -0.27
C ILE A 83 -15.94 -6.73 0.98
N ASP A 84 -16.46 -7.96 0.99
CA ASP A 84 -17.25 -8.50 2.09
C ASP A 84 -16.40 -9.13 3.21
N ALA A 85 -15.09 -9.27 3.04
CA ALA A 85 -14.24 -10.05 3.95
C ALA A 85 -14.27 -9.54 5.41
N LYS A 86 -14.38 -8.23 5.62
CA LYS A 86 -14.44 -7.62 6.97
C LYS A 86 -15.86 -7.38 7.50
N MET A 87 -16.89 -7.74 6.72
CA MET A 87 -18.29 -7.69 7.18
C MET A 87 -18.60 -8.81 8.19
N THR A 88 -17.77 -9.85 8.25
CA THR A 88 -17.82 -10.88 9.27
C THR A 88 -16.95 -10.47 10.45
N GLU A 89 -17.56 -10.34 11.63
CA GLU A 89 -16.86 -9.97 12.86
C GLU A 89 -15.67 -10.91 13.14
N GLY A 90 -14.54 -10.35 13.52
CA GLY A 90 -13.32 -11.08 13.86
C GLY A 90 -12.47 -11.53 12.67
N LYS A 91 -12.89 -11.29 11.42
CA LYS A 91 -12.09 -11.63 10.23
C LYS A 91 -11.20 -10.47 9.76
N VAL A 92 -10.02 -10.81 9.25
CA VAL A 92 -9.03 -9.90 8.65
C VAL A 92 -8.75 -8.67 9.54
N THR A 93 -8.70 -8.86 10.85
CA THR A 93 -8.56 -7.75 11.83
C THR A 93 -7.17 -7.14 11.90
N GLY A 94 -6.17 -7.77 11.29
CA GLY A 94 -4.79 -7.30 11.25
C GLY A 94 -4.41 -6.53 9.98
N ALA A 95 -5.37 -6.24 9.10
CA ALA A 95 -5.11 -5.54 7.84
C ALA A 95 -6.16 -4.48 7.55
N ASN A 96 -5.75 -3.36 6.94
CA ASN A 96 -6.61 -2.47 6.19
C ASN A 96 -6.86 -3.09 4.81
N VAL A 97 -8.04 -2.90 4.25
CA VAL A 97 -8.41 -3.43 2.93
C VAL A 97 -8.88 -2.31 2.01
N SER A 98 -8.39 -2.31 0.77
CA SER A 98 -8.77 -1.30 -0.23
C SER A 98 -8.96 -1.92 -1.61
N VAL A 99 -9.97 -1.45 -2.33
CA VAL A 99 -10.27 -1.87 -3.70
C VAL A 99 -9.70 -0.86 -4.68
N LYS A 100 -8.96 -1.36 -5.68
CA LYS A 100 -8.45 -0.57 -6.79
C LYS A 100 -9.54 -0.46 -7.86
N LEU A 101 -10.09 0.72 -8.03
CA LEU A 101 -11.13 1.03 -9.01
C LEU A 101 -10.49 1.58 -10.29
N ASP A 102 -10.79 0.98 -11.43
CA ASP A 102 -10.41 1.52 -12.74
C ASP A 102 -11.50 2.46 -13.30
N ASP A 103 -11.12 3.30 -14.27
CA ASP A 103 -12.02 4.29 -14.89
C ASP A 103 -13.19 3.57 -15.60
N GLU A 104 -12.94 2.39 -16.20
CA GLU A 104 -13.95 1.56 -16.87
C GLU A 104 -15.07 1.14 -15.89
N PHE A 105 -14.70 0.67 -14.71
CA PHE A 105 -15.67 0.30 -13.67
C PHE A 105 -16.47 1.50 -13.17
N MET A 106 -15.79 2.63 -12.91
CA MET A 106 -16.47 3.84 -12.45
C MET A 106 -17.47 4.36 -13.47
N GLN A 107 -17.11 4.36 -14.76
CA GLN A 107 -18.02 4.75 -15.82
C GLN A 107 -19.21 3.77 -15.93
N ALA A 108 -18.95 2.45 -15.90
CA ALA A 108 -20.00 1.43 -15.92
C ALA A 108 -20.96 1.58 -14.74
N ALA A 109 -20.45 1.90 -13.54
CA ALA A 109 -21.27 2.13 -12.35
C ALA A 109 -22.20 3.35 -12.48
N VAL A 110 -21.73 4.43 -13.13
CA VAL A 110 -22.52 5.63 -13.40
C VAL A 110 -23.58 5.39 -14.48
N ASP A 111 -23.21 4.71 -15.56
CA ASP A 111 -24.08 4.47 -16.71
C ASP A 111 -25.06 3.32 -16.49
N GLY A 112 -24.89 2.52 -15.42
CA GLY A 112 -25.69 1.33 -15.16
C GLY A 112 -25.45 0.21 -16.16
N THR A 113 -24.24 0.11 -16.72
CA THR A 113 -23.86 -0.91 -17.67
C THR A 113 -23.10 -2.06 -17.00
N PRO A 114 -23.12 -3.28 -17.61
CA PRO A 114 -22.32 -4.39 -17.12
C PRO A 114 -20.81 -4.09 -17.18
N TYR A 115 -20.08 -4.69 -16.21
CA TYR A 115 -18.61 -4.65 -16.17
C TYR A 115 -18.04 -6.06 -16.18
N VAL A 116 -16.95 -6.28 -16.92
CA VAL A 116 -16.34 -7.61 -17.05
C VAL A 116 -15.14 -7.75 -16.13
N GLN A 117 -15.27 -8.63 -15.14
CA GLN A 117 -14.16 -9.12 -14.34
C GLN A 117 -13.43 -10.24 -15.06
N GLN A 118 -12.11 -10.32 -14.88
CA GLN A 118 -11.30 -11.34 -15.56
C GLN A 118 -10.06 -11.75 -14.75
N TYR A 119 -9.53 -12.91 -15.09
CA TYR A 119 -8.25 -13.40 -14.57
C TYR A 119 -7.43 -14.12 -15.64
N PRO A 120 -6.12 -13.88 -15.79
CA PRO A 120 -5.38 -12.78 -15.15
C PRO A 120 -5.93 -11.41 -15.52
N ILE A 121 -5.88 -10.45 -14.57
CA ILE A 121 -6.55 -9.15 -14.72
C ILE A 121 -6.06 -8.31 -15.91
N ASN A 122 -4.78 -8.46 -16.29
CA ASN A 122 -4.13 -7.71 -17.37
C ASN A 122 -3.94 -8.55 -18.64
N SER A 123 -4.59 -9.72 -18.74
CA SER A 123 -4.42 -10.61 -19.90
C SER A 123 -5.35 -10.24 -21.04
N ALA A 124 -4.82 -10.18 -22.27
CA ALA A 124 -5.64 -10.10 -23.46
C ALA A 124 -6.45 -11.40 -23.70
N ASN A 125 -5.95 -12.53 -23.16
CA ASN A 125 -6.58 -13.84 -23.25
C ASN A 125 -6.80 -14.43 -21.85
N PRO A 126 -7.74 -13.89 -21.07
CA PRO A 126 -8.00 -14.36 -19.71
C PRO A 126 -8.60 -15.77 -19.70
N THR A 127 -8.21 -16.54 -18.70
CA THR A 127 -8.73 -17.91 -18.48
C THR A 127 -10.07 -17.95 -17.77
N PHE A 128 -10.47 -16.82 -17.18
CA PHE A 128 -11.73 -16.66 -16.47
C PHE A 128 -12.32 -15.29 -16.78
N LYS A 129 -13.61 -15.23 -17.06
CA LYS A 129 -14.40 -13.99 -17.21
C LYS A 129 -15.73 -14.11 -16.49
N LYS A 130 -16.17 -13.02 -15.88
CA LYS A 130 -17.46 -12.89 -15.20
C LYS A 130 -18.01 -11.49 -15.45
N GLU A 131 -19.23 -11.42 -15.97
CA GLU A 131 -19.97 -10.16 -16.07
C GLU A 131 -20.67 -9.86 -14.75
N ILE A 132 -20.63 -8.61 -14.31
CA ILE A 132 -21.26 -8.14 -13.07
C ILE A 132 -22.02 -6.83 -13.30
N ASP A 133 -22.97 -6.55 -12.41
CA ASP A 133 -23.61 -5.25 -12.29
C ASP A 133 -22.69 -4.28 -11.54
N ALA A 134 -22.08 -3.34 -12.26
CA ALA A 134 -21.16 -2.36 -11.70
C ALA A 134 -21.82 -1.44 -10.68
N SER A 135 -23.08 -0.99 -10.92
CA SER A 135 -23.82 -0.13 -10.01
C SER A 135 -24.14 -0.84 -8.70
N ALA A 136 -24.53 -2.13 -8.76
CA ALA A 136 -24.81 -2.93 -7.57
C ALA A 136 -23.55 -3.14 -6.73
N LEU A 137 -22.41 -3.44 -7.38
CA LEU A 137 -21.14 -3.62 -6.66
C LEU A 137 -20.64 -2.31 -6.05
N TRP A 138 -20.78 -1.17 -6.77
CA TRP A 138 -20.45 0.14 -6.21
C TRP A 138 -21.29 0.47 -4.97
N LYS A 139 -22.59 0.26 -5.02
CA LYS A 139 -23.50 0.44 -3.85
C LYS A 139 -23.08 -0.44 -2.67
N LYS A 140 -22.64 -1.68 -2.94
CA LYS A 140 -22.12 -2.59 -1.91
C LYS A 140 -20.85 -2.02 -1.25
N ILE A 141 -19.88 -1.52 -2.04
CA ILE A 141 -18.66 -0.87 -1.53
C ILE A 141 -19.04 0.28 -0.58
N VAL A 142 -19.90 1.19 -1.04
CA VAL A 142 -20.35 2.34 -0.23
C VAL A 142 -21.07 1.89 1.05
N HIS A 143 -21.94 0.87 0.96
CA HIS A 143 -22.64 0.33 2.13
C HIS A 143 -21.67 -0.28 3.15
N ASN A 144 -20.71 -1.09 2.70
CA ASN A 144 -19.74 -1.72 3.58
C ASN A 144 -18.84 -0.66 4.24
N ALA A 145 -18.38 0.34 3.48
CA ALA A 145 -17.59 1.44 3.99
C ALA A 145 -18.35 2.27 5.04
N TRP A 146 -19.64 2.53 4.81
CA TRP A 146 -20.50 3.19 5.80
C TRP A 146 -20.64 2.37 7.09
N LYS A 147 -20.80 1.05 6.97
CA LYS A 147 -21.06 0.15 8.10
C LYS A 147 -19.81 -0.17 8.93
N SER A 148 -18.66 -0.34 8.29
CA SER A 148 -17.44 -0.86 8.92
C SER A 148 -16.19 0.01 8.70
N ALA A 149 -16.33 1.17 8.06
CA ALA A 149 -15.24 2.05 7.60
C ALA A 149 -14.30 1.42 6.54
N GLU A 150 -14.65 0.24 6.02
CA GLU A 150 -13.88 -0.47 4.99
C GLU A 150 -14.82 -1.21 4.01
N PRO A 151 -14.39 -1.44 2.76
CA PRO A 151 -13.06 -1.19 2.22
C PRO A 151 -12.81 0.30 1.95
N GLY A 152 -11.52 0.69 1.93
CA GLY A 152 -11.07 1.90 1.28
C GLY A 152 -11.17 1.77 -0.25
N VAL A 153 -11.12 2.89 -0.96
CA VAL A 153 -11.10 2.94 -2.43
C VAL A 153 -9.82 3.62 -2.92
N LEU A 154 -9.24 3.06 -3.97
CA LEU A 154 -8.09 3.60 -4.67
C LEU A 154 -8.48 3.80 -6.13
N PHE A 155 -8.59 5.05 -6.59
CA PHE A 155 -8.85 5.37 -7.99
C PHE A 155 -7.59 5.08 -8.80
N TRP A 156 -7.46 3.82 -9.23
CA TRP A 156 -6.19 3.24 -9.64
C TRP A 156 -5.62 3.87 -10.90
N ASP A 157 -6.44 4.12 -11.90
CA ASP A 157 -5.97 4.73 -13.15
C ASP A 157 -5.53 6.18 -12.92
N THR A 158 -6.20 6.92 -12.04
CA THR A 158 -5.77 8.25 -11.61
C THR A 158 -4.43 8.18 -10.88
N ILE A 159 -4.28 7.23 -9.94
CA ILE A 159 -3.00 7.03 -9.23
C ILE A 159 -1.87 6.78 -10.22
N ILE A 160 -2.05 5.89 -11.19
CA ILE A 160 -1.00 5.57 -12.17
C ILE A 160 -0.68 6.75 -13.08
N ARG A 161 -1.67 7.56 -13.46
CA ARG A 161 -1.45 8.75 -14.30
C ARG A 161 -0.71 9.87 -13.57
N GLU A 162 -1.03 10.08 -12.28
CA GLU A 162 -0.57 11.24 -11.51
C GLU A 162 0.61 10.94 -10.58
N SER A 163 0.89 9.67 -10.31
CA SER A 163 2.00 9.26 -9.44
C SER A 163 3.36 9.54 -10.12
N VAL A 164 4.14 10.44 -9.54
CA VAL A 164 5.45 10.82 -10.07
C VAL A 164 6.37 9.63 -10.35
N PRO A 165 6.50 8.61 -9.48
CA PRO A 165 7.36 7.46 -9.77
C PRO A 165 6.94 6.63 -10.97
N ASP A 166 5.67 6.64 -11.37
CA ASP A 166 5.19 5.84 -12.51
C ASP A 166 5.72 6.33 -13.86
N CYS A 167 6.22 7.58 -13.97
CA CYS A 167 6.96 8.00 -15.16
C CYS A 167 8.28 7.20 -15.35
N TYR A 168 8.77 6.54 -14.31
CA TYR A 168 9.93 5.64 -14.31
C TYR A 168 9.53 4.15 -14.24
N ALA A 169 8.31 3.81 -14.66
CA ALA A 169 7.80 2.43 -14.60
C ALA A 169 8.71 1.43 -15.32
N ASP A 170 9.28 1.82 -16.47
CA ASP A 170 10.20 0.99 -17.25
C ASP A 170 11.55 0.74 -16.56
N LEU A 171 11.89 1.59 -15.57
CA LEU A 171 13.07 1.43 -14.71
C LEU A 171 12.75 0.66 -13.41
N GLY A 172 11.56 0.07 -13.31
CA GLY A 172 11.14 -0.74 -12.15
C GLY A 172 10.44 0.02 -11.03
N TYR A 173 9.94 1.24 -11.30
CA TYR A 173 9.20 2.06 -10.32
C TYR A 173 7.69 2.05 -10.50
N ARG A 174 7.15 1.09 -11.26
CA ARG A 174 5.70 0.93 -11.40
C ARG A 174 5.03 0.68 -10.06
N THR A 175 4.03 1.49 -9.74
CA THR A 175 3.21 1.34 -8.54
C THR A 175 2.41 0.02 -8.59
N VAL A 176 2.43 -0.72 -7.47
CA VAL A 176 1.71 -2.00 -7.34
C VAL A 176 0.73 -2.02 -6.18
N SER A 177 1.01 -1.29 -5.10
CA SER A 177 0.17 -1.20 -3.91
C SER A 177 0.41 0.14 -3.21
N THR A 178 -0.02 0.25 -1.97
CA THR A 178 0.20 1.43 -1.12
C THR A 178 0.81 1.03 0.21
N ASN A 179 1.25 2.02 0.99
CA ASN A 179 1.53 1.84 2.41
C ASN A 179 0.24 1.44 3.18
N PRO A 180 0.33 1.07 4.49
CA PRO A 180 -0.83 0.57 5.24
C PRO A 180 -2.03 1.51 5.33
N CYS A 181 -1.84 2.82 5.29
CA CYS A 181 -2.92 3.81 5.36
C CYS A 181 -3.49 4.19 3.98
N GLY A 182 -2.82 3.83 2.88
CA GLY A 182 -3.32 4.00 1.52
C GLY A 182 -2.96 5.32 0.84
N GLU A 183 -2.31 6.26 1.53
CA GLU A 183 -2.00 7.59 1.01
C GLU A 183 -0.78 7.64 0.09
N ILE A 184 0.07 6.62 0.10
CA ILE A 184 1.32 6.61 -0.67
C ILE A 184 1.35 5.41 -1.63
N PRO A 185 1.17 5.63 -2.94
CA PRO A 185 1.38 4.60 -3.95
C PRO A 185 2.86 4.20 -4.03
N LEU A 186 3.16 2.91 -4.02
CA LEU A 186 4.51 2.38 -3.94
C LEU A 186 4.75 1.28 -4.96
N CYS A 187 5.97 1.25 -5.51
CA CYS A 187 6.49 0.10 -6.25
C CYS A 187 7.03 -0.97 -5.27
N PRO A 188 7.36 -2.18 -5.75
CA PRO A 188 7.89 -3.23 -4.88
C PRO A 188 9.17 -2.80 -4.15
N TYR A 189 9.26 -3.11 -2.85
CA TYR A 189 10.40 -2.84 -1.96
C TYR A 189 10.72 -1.36 -1.75
N ASP A 190 9.81 -0.47 -2.14
CA ASP A 190 9.94 0.97 -1.91
C ASP A 190 9.28 1.38 -0.59
N SER A 191 9.65 2.55 -0.10
CA SER A 191 9.09 3.17 1.10
C SER A 191 9.09 4.68 0.94
N CYS A 192 8.29 5.38 1.74
CA CYS A 192 8.28 6.84 1.76
C CYS A 192 8.56 7.36 3.16
N ARG A 193 9.33 8.45 3.23
CA ARG A 193 9.65 9.20 4.45
C ARG A 193 8.86 10.49 4.39
N LEU A 194 8.19 10.83 5.48
CA LEU A 194 7.28 11.96 5.54
C LEU A 194 7.78 13.03 6.51
N LEU A 195 7.67 14.30 6.07
CA LEU A 195 7.83 15.48 6.90
C LEU A 195 6.67 16.42 6.62
N ALA A 196 6.03 16.93 7.65
CA ALA A 196 4.94 17.90 7.51
C ALA A 196 5.37 19.25 8.10
N ILE A 197 5.23 20.30 7.29
CA ILE A 197 5.49 21.69 7.71
C ILE A 197 4.20 22.27 8.26
N ASN A 198 4.26 22.82 9.46
CA ASN A 198 3.13 23.48 10.11
C ASN A 198 2.94 24.89 9.52
N LEU A 199 1.90 25.07 8.70
CA LEU A 199 1.63 26.35 8.03
C LEU A 199 1.29 27.49 8.98
N TYR A 200 0.63 27.22 10.13
CA TYR A 200 0.31 28.24 11.10
C TYR A 200 1.56 28.97 11.61
N SER A 201 2.71 28.31 11.67
CA SER A 201 3.97 28.90 12.11
C SER A 201 4.49 30.04 11.22
N TYR A 202 3.89 30.24 10.05
CA TYR A 202 4.26 31.30 9.09
C TYR A 202 3.22 32.44 9.04
N VAL A 203 2.19 32.40 9.89
CA VAL A 203 1.25 33.51 10.00
C VAL A 203 1.85 34.58 10.90
N VAL A 204 2.01 35.77 10.36
CA VAL A 204 2.47 36.95 11.09
C VAL A 204 1.25 37.75 11.52
N ASN A 205 1.24 38.29 12.75
CA ASN A 205 0.13 39.02 13.36
C ASN A 205 -1.21 38.25 13.29
N PRO A 206 -1.28 36.99 13.75
CA PRO A 206 -2.48 36.17 13.61
C PRO A 206 -3.68 36.85 14.29
N PHE A 207 -4.87 36.65 13.70
CA PHE A 207 -6.17 37.18 14.20
C PHE A 207 -6.25 38.72 14.24
N THR A 208 -5.46 39.43 13.43
CA THR A 208 -5.54 40.89 13.25
C THR A 208 -5.79 41.25 11.79
N PRO A 209 -6.25 42.49 11.52
CA PRO A 209 -6.40 42.95 10.11
C PRO A 209 -5.08 42.97 9.33
N GLU A 210 -3.96 43.00 10.02
CA GLU A 210 -2.60 43.00 9.44
C GLU A 210 -2.02 41.58 9.31
N ALA A 211 -2.82 40.54 9.51
CA ALA A 211 -2.37 39.15 9.36
C ALA A 211 -1.93 38.86 7.91
N TYR A 212 -0.80 38.23 7.77
CA TYR A 212 -0.31 37.75 6.48
C TYR A 212 0.54 36.48 6.63
N PHE A 213 0.69 35.74 5.54
CA PHE A 213 1.52 34.55 5.48
C PHE A 213 2.94 34.90 4.98
N ASP A 214 3.98 34.56 5.73
CA ASP A 214 5.37 34.80 5.36
C ASP A 214 5.86 33.77 4.34
N PHE A 215 5.60 34.03 3.06
CA PHE A 215 6.01 33.15 1.95
C PHE A 215 7.53 33.05 1.81
N GLU A 216 8.31 34.05 2.15
CA GLU A 216 9.77 34.00 2.01
C GLU A 216 10.39 33.07 3.06
N LEU A 217 9.94 33.15 4.31
CA LEU A 217 10.36 32.22 5.34
C LEU A 217 9.90 30.78 5.02
N PHE A 218 8.65 30.63 4.59
CA PHE A 218 8.10 29.32 4.18
C PHE A 218 8.93 28.69 3.07
N LYS A 219 9.20 29.42 1.97
CA LYS A 219 10.03 28.96 0.85
C LYS A 219 11.42 28.51 1.31
N LYS A 220 12.07 29.27 2.19
CA LYS A 220 13.36 28.90 2.76
C LYS A 220 13.28 27.59 3.52
N HIS A 221 12.26 27.41 4.36
CA HIS A 221 12.09 26.19 5.17
C HIS A 221 11.68 24.99 4.35
N VAL A 222 10.91 25.15 3.28
CA VAL A 222 10.63 24.05 2.32
C VAL A 222 11.90 23.49 1.72
N GLY A 223 12.82 24.38 1.28
CA GLY A 223 14.13 23.94 0.76
C GLY A 223 14.98 23.19 1.78
N LEU A 224 14.98 23.65 3.03
CA LEU A 224 15.67 22.95 4.13
C LEU A 224 15.01 21.63 4.48
N ALA A 225 13.67 21.57 4.50
CA ALA A 225 12.92 20.35 4.75
C ALA A 225 13.21 19.27 3.72
N GLN A 226 13.24 19.63 2.43
CA GLN A 226 13.59 18.69 1.37
C GLN A 226 15.02 18.16 1.52
N ARG A 227 15.97 19.01 1.89
CA ARG A 227 17.35 18.58 2.14
C ARG A 227 17.46 17.63 3.33
N ILE A 228 16.79 17.94 4.45
CA ILE A 228 16.73 17.07 5.62
C ILE A 228 16.15 15.71 5.25
N MET A 229 15.12 15.67 4.42
CA MET A 229 14.50 14.42 3.98
C MET A 229 15.44 13.58 3.12
N ASP A 230 16.28 14.20 2.31
CA ASP A 230 17.31 13.50 1.55
C ASP A 230 18.42 12.94 2.46
N ASP A 231 18.87 13.71 3.44
CA ASP A 231 19.83 13.26 4.47
C ASP A 231 19.27 12.09 5.32
N ILE A 232 17.96 12.06 5.59
CA ILE A 232 17.29 10.94 6.28
C ILE A 232 17.42 9.64 5.48
N ILE A 233 17.40 9.71 4.15
CA ILE A 233 17.60 8.51 3.31
C ILE A 233 19.02 7.96 3.51
N ASP A 234 20.03 8.80 3.58
CA ASP A 234 21.39 8.34 3.83
C ASP A 234 21.53 7.68 5.20
N LEU A 235 20.91 8.25 6.24
CA LEU A 235 20.84 7.63 7.57
C LEU A 235 20.09 6.29 7.55
N GLU A 236 19.03 6.15 6.73
CA GLU A 236 18.33 4.87 6.56
C GLU A 236 19.22 3.84 5.87
N LEU A 237 19.95 4.21 4.83
CA LEU A 237 20.89 3.31 4.14
C LEU A 237 21.96 2.80 5.09
N GLU A 238 22.57 3.66 5.93
CA GLU A 238 23.49 3.23 6.99
C GLU A 238 22.84 2.24 7.97
N LYS A 239 21.56 2.43 8.33
CA LYS A 239 20.84 1.49 9.20
C LYS A 239 20.59 0.15 8.52
N ILE A 240 20.27 0.16 7.23
CA ILE A 240 20.08 -1.07 6.46
C ILE A 240 21.40 -1.85 6.34
N GLU A 241 22.52 -1.16 6.13
CA GLU A 241 23.85 -1.78 6.14
C GLU A 241 24.13 -2.50 7.46
N ARG A 242 23.86 -1.85 8.60
CA ARG A 242 23.99 -2.48 9.94
C ARG A 242 23.03 -3.65 10.14
N ILE A 243 21.84 -3.63 9.54
CA ILE A 243 20.90 -4.76 9.55
C ILE A 243 21.51 -5.92 8.77
N MET A 244 22.09 -5.68 7.60
CA MET A 244 22.72 -6.71 6.78
C MET A 244 23.95 -7.31 7.48
N GLU A 245 24.81 -6.48 8.09
CA GLU A 245 25.95 -6.94 8.91
C GLU A 245 25.49 -7.83 10.07
N LYS A 246 24.40 -7.44 10.76
CA LYS A 246 23.84 -8.25 11.83
C LYS A 246 23.34 -9.61 11.31
N ILE A 247 22.63 -9.63 10.18
CA ILE A 247 22.15 -10.87 9.55
C ILE A 247 23.34 -11.79 9.23
N ASP A 248 24.41 -11.24 8.67
CA ASP A 248 25.61 -12.00 8.32
C ASP A 248 26.31 -12.59 9.53
N SER A 249 26.36 -11.87 10.65
CA SER A 249 26.98 -12.29 11.90
C SER A 249 26.07 -13.19 12.77
N ASP A 250 24.81 -13.38 12.41
CA ASP A 250 23.87 -14.21 13.15
C ASP A 250 24.32 -15.69 13.08
N PRO A 251 24.31 -16.44 14.19
CA PRO A 251 24.71 -17.86 14.22
C PRO A 251 23.74 -18.80 13.53
N GLU A 252 22.56 -18.33 13.09
CA GLU A 252 21.60 -19.16 12.36
C GLU A 252 22.14 -19.66 11.02
N ASP A 253 21.60 -20.78 10.56
CA ASP A 253 21.93 -21.38 9.26
C ASP A 253 21.64 -20.40 8.11
N ASP A 254 22.48 -20.38 7.09
CA ASP A 254 22.34 -19.51 5.91
C ASP A 254 21.00 -19.66 5.22
N ASN A 255 20.42 -20.86 5.19
CA ASN A 255 19.10 -21.10 4.62
C ASN A 255 18.00 -20.33 5.37
N VAL A 256 18.14 -20.14 6.69
CA VAL A 256 17.18 -19.38 7.51
C VAL A 256 17.32 -17.89 7.26
N LYS A 257 18.57 -17.40 7.14
CA LYS A 257 18.89 -15.98 6.94
C LYS A 257 18.59 -15.49 5.53
N GLN A 258 18.53 -16.37 4.54
CA GLN A 258 18.49 -16.02 3.12
C GLN A 258 17.32 -15.08 2.74
N THR A 259 16.12 -15.33 3.23
CA THR A 259 14.96 -14.51 2.90
C THR A 259 15.12 -13.09 3.42
N GLU A 260 15.59 -12.96 4.66
CA GLU A 260 15.81 -11.66 5.30
C GLU A 260 16.91 -10.87 4.56
N ARG A 261 18.04 -11.53 4.26
CA ARG A 261 19.16 -10.91 3.55
C ARG A 261 18.74 -10.40 2.17
N VAL A 262 18.07 -11.22 1.37
CA VAL A 262 17.59 -10.82 0.03
C VAL A 262 16.57 -9.69 0.10
N LEU A 263 15.70 -9.69 1.11
CA LEU A 263 14.73 -8.62 1.32
C LEU A 263 15.44 -7.28 1.56
N TRP A 264 16.39 -7.22 2.51
CA TRP A 264 17.07 -5.98 2.86
C TRP A 264 17.98 -5.47 1.76
N ASP A 265 18.62 -6.34 0.97
CA ASP A 265 19.37 -5.96 -0.23
C ASP A 265 18.46 -5.27 -1.27
N LYS A 266 17.26 -5.78 -1.51
CA LYS A 266 16.30 -5.16 -2.42
C LYS A 266 15.82 -3.80 -1.91
N ILE A 267 15.53 -3.68 -0.62
CA ILE A 267 15.13 -2.41 0.01
C ILE A 267 16.27 -1.40 -0.06
N TYR A 268 17.49 -1.79 0.26
CA TYR A 268 18.68 -0.95 0.15
C TYR A 268 18.84 -0.35 -1.24
N LYS A 269 18.81 -1.21 -2.26
CA LYS A 269 18.92 -0.79 -3.67
C LYS A 269 17.79 0.15 -4.07
N LYS A 270 16.56 -0.18 -3.70
CA LYS A 270 15.38 0.62 -4.04
C LYS A 270 15.40 1.98 -3.35
N SER A 271 15.73 2.04 -2.07
CA SER A 271 15.88 3.28 -1.30
C SER A 271 17.00 4.19 -1.85
N GLY A 272 18.17 3.60 -2.12
CA GLY A 272 19.33 4.35 -2.62
C GLY A 272 19.12 4.93 -4.02
N GLN A 273 18.49 4.18 -4.92
CA GLN A 273 18.22 4.60 -6.28
C GLN A 273 17.03 5.56 -6.40
N GLY A 274 15.94 5.26 -5.67
CA GLY A 274 14.71 6.01 -5.77
C GLY A 274 14.67 7.28 -4.93
N ARG A 275 15.33 7.28 -3.78
CA ARG A 275 15.42 8.39 -2.82
C ARG A 275 14.07 9.08 -2.60
N ARG A 276 13.01 8.29 -2.38
CA ARG A 276 11.64 8.80 -2.25
C ARG A 276 11.44 9.55 -0.94
N THR A 277 10.99 10.80 -1.05
CA THR A 277 10.64 11.69 0.06
C THR A 277 9.22 12.22 -0.11
N GLY A 278 8.59 12.58 1.00
CA GLY A 278 7.32 13.29 1.02
C GLY A 278 7.41 14.49 1.96
N VAL A 279 7.56 15.68 1.39
CA VAL A 279 7.43 16.94 2.14
C VAL A 279 6.02 17.47 1.93
N GLY A 280 5.23 17.49 2.99
CA GLY A 280 3.84 17.92 2.99
C GLY A 280 3.60 19.06 3.95
N ILE A 281 2.32 19.40 4.14
CA ILE A 281 1.86 20.50 5.01
C ILE A 281 0.88 19.98 6.06
N THR A 282 0.76 20.72 7.15
CA THR A 282 -0.26 20.54 8.19
C THR A 282 -0.74 21.90 8.69
N ALA A 283 -1.82 21.92 9.45
CA ALA A 283 -2.42 23.14 10.01
C ALA A 283 -2.86 24.18 8.96
N GLU A 284 -3.32 23.72 7.79
CA GLU A 284 -3.85 24.62 6.74
C GLU A 284 -5.10 25.34 7.24
N GLY A 285 -6.04 24.63 7.86
CA GLY A 285 -7.25 25.24 8.43
C GLY A 285 -6.94 26.26 9.50
N ASP A 286 -5.97 25.99 10.39
CA ASP A 286 -5.54 26.93 11.44
C ASP A 286 -4.89 28.17 10.83
N MET A 287 -4.07 27.99 9.79
CA MET A 287 -3.44 29.09 9.04
C MET A 287 -4.48 30.00 8.37
N LEU A 288 -5.50 29.39 7.73
CA LEU A 288 -6.56 30.14 7.06
C LEU A 288 -7.48 30.87 8.05
N ALA A 289 -7.67 30.33 9.27
CA ALA A 289 -8.47 30.96 10.31
C ALA A 289 -7.77 32.14 10.99
N ALA A 290 -6.45 32.16 10.95
CA ALA A 290 -5.63 33.16 11.62
C ALA A 290 -5.28 34.36 10.74
#